data_e4e352fcd5e5b426ccb8e419f6ee41bb
#
_entry.id   e4e352fcd5e5b426ccb8e419f6ee41bb
#
_cell.length_a   1.000
_cell.length_b   1.000
_cell.length_c   1.000
_cell.angle_alpha   90.00
_cell.angle_beta   90.00
_cell.angle_gamma   90.00
#
_symmetry.space_group_name_H-M   'P 1'
#
loop_
_entity.id
_entity.type
_entity.pdbx_description
1 polymer ?
#
loop_
_entity_poly.entity_id
_entity_poly.type
_entity_poly.pdbx_seq_one_letter_code
_entity_poly.pdbx_strand_id
1 'polypeptide(L)'
;EYNTKVLLVLSLLIGCAAGYDSFLGDKFALMRITVFLPFFIAGYMINPEKLTQLLSKQILKLAAFFIVIGFIFVFFKSQTVYNIFRPMFTGRHDFTSLKDLYNFGFLVRLASYLISGVFGFSIMCLVVNVKIPFISAIGTKTIQIYFWHKLFLSVLISWNYFDVISAGFNEPVTSIIIILTAVAVTFICSVPIFSFPAKQLSENLLKCLKQAVFITQI
;
A
#
# COMPACT_ATOMS: atom_id res chain seq x y z
N GLU A 1 2.72 10.23 28.09
CA GLU A 1 1.80 9.92 26.96
C GLU A 1 2.21 10.72 25.74
N TYR A 2 2.74 10.09 24.75
CA TYR A 2 3.05 10.77 23.48
C TYR A 2 1.73 11.16 22.80
N ASN A 3 1.60 12.44 22.47
CA ASN A 3 0.41 12.92 21.77
C ASN A 3 0.41 12.35 20.33
N THR A 4 -0.43 11.35 20.09
CA THR A 4 -0.50 10.64 18.78
C THR A 4 -0.80 11.59 17.63
N LYS A 5 -1.48 12.73 17.90
CA LYS A 5 -1.71 13.77 16.88
C LYS A 5 -0.39 14.44 16.47
N VAL A 6 0.49 14.71 17.44
CA VAL A 6 1.82 15.27 17.16
C VAL A 6 2.66 14.28 16.34
N LEU A 7 2.62 12.99 16.70
CA LEU A 7 3.29 11.94 15.92
C LEU A 7 2.77 11.87 14.47
N LEU A 8 1.47 12.01 14.26
CA LEU A 8 0.89 12.05 12.92
C LEU A 8 1.42 13.22 12.12
N VAL A 9 1.42 14.43 12.69
CA VAL A 9 1.94 15.63 11.99
C VAL A 9 3.43 15.50 11.71
N LEU A 10 4.23 15.03 12.66
CA LEU A 10 5.66 14.81 12.47
C LEU A 10 5.92 13.78 11.37
N SER A 11 5.18 12.67 11.36
CA SER A 11 5.33 11.64 10.32
C SER A 11 4.96 12.16 8.92
N LEU A 12 3.95 13.03 8.80
CA LEU A 12 3.62 13.69 7.54
C LEU A 12 4.74 14.60 7.07
N LEU A 13 5.30 15.42 7.97
CA LEU A 13 6.41 16.32 7.65
C LEU A 13 7.65 15.52 7.22
N ILE A 14 8.01 14.46 7.96
CA ILE A 14 9.15 13.59 7.62
C ILE A 14 8.89 12.91 6.27
N GLY A 15 7.71 12.37 6.02
CA GLY A 15 7.37 11.72 4.76
C GLY A 15 7.38 12.68 3.56
N CYS A 16 7.01 13.95 3.77
CA CYS A 16 7.13 15.01 2.75
C CYS A 16 8.59 15.45 2.53
N ALA A 17 9.39 15.52 3.59
CA ALA A 17 10.79 15.94 3.50
C ALA A 17 11.70 14.84 2.92
N ALA A 18 11.39 13.57 3.20
CA ALA A 18 12.20 12.42 2.78
C ALA A 18 12.44 12.34 1.26
N GLY A 19 11.55 12.91 0.45
CA GLY A 19 11.69 12.92 -1.01
C GLY A 19 12.83 13.78 -1.56
N TYR A 20 13.41 14.67 -0.76
CA TYR A 20 14.58 15.45 -1.16
C TYR A 20 15.90 14.71 -1.00
N ASP A 21 15.90 13.60 -0.25
CA ASP A 21 17.08 12.78 -0.04
C ASP A 21 17.05 11.53 -0.95
N SER A 22 17.92 11.52 -1.95
CA SER A 22 18.07 10.40 -2.88
C SER A 22 18.66 9.14 -2.22
N PHE A 23 19.37 9.29 -1.09
CA PHE A 23 19.94 8.15 -0.35
C PHE A 23 18.87 7.24 0.23
N LEU A 24 17.71 7.78 0.63
CA LEU A 24 16.59 7.02 1.20
C LEU A 24 15.82 6.20 0.15
N GLY A 25 15.95 6.51 -1.15
CA GLY A 25 15.10 6.01 -2.22
C GLY A 25 15.05 4.50 -2.33
N ASP A 26 16.17 3.86 -2.60
CA ASP A 26 16.21 2.42 -2.90
C ASP A 26 16.79 1.54 -1.78
N LYS A 27 17.48 2.14 -0.80
CA LYS A 27 18.14 1.39 0.26
C LYS A 27 17.16 0.96 1.35
N PHE A 28 17.04 -0.35 1.55
CA PHE A 28 16.24 -0.97 2.62
C PHE A 28 14.75 -0.56 2.67
N ALA A 29 14.20 -0.03 1.58
CA ALA A 29 12.81 0.47 1.53
C ALA A 29 12.50 1.60 2.56
N LEU A 30 13.51 2.33 3.04
CA LEU A 30 13.37 3.39 4.04
C LEU A 30 12.40 4.47 3.59
N MET A 31 12.48 4.88 2.31
CA MET A 31 11.53 5.83 1.74
C MET A 31 10.08 5.37 1.89
N ARG A 32 9.80 4.09 1.65
CA ARG A 32 8.44 3.56 1.82
C ARG A 32 7.99 3.60 3.28
N ILE A 33 8.88 3.27 4.21
CA ILE A 33 8.56 3.30 5.63
C ILE A 33 8.17 4.73 6.03
N THR A 34 8.96 5.74 5.66
CA THR A 34 8.68 7.13 5.99
C THR A 34 7.41 7.65 5.30
N VAL A 35 7.20 7.31 4.03
CA VAL A 35 6.03 7.73 3.24
C VAL A 35 4.73 7.09 3.73
N PHE A 36 4.74 5.83 4.15
CA PHE A 36 3.52 5.15 4.61
C PHE A 36 3.26 5.27 6.11
N LEU A 37 4.24 5.73 6.89
CA LEU A 37 4.11 5.91 8.35
C LEU A 37 2.90 6.75 8.76
N PRO A 38 2.56 7.88 8.10
CA PRO A 38 1.38 8.66 8.46
C PRO A 38 0.08 7.88 8.35
N PHE A 39 -0.07 7.03 7.34
CA PHE A 39 -1.26 6.18 7.19
C PHE A 39 -1.36 5.13 8.30
N PHE A 40 -0.22 4.59 8.73
CA PHE A 40 -0.15 3.65 9.84
C PHE A 40 -0.61 4.30 11.16
N ILE A 41 -0.10 5.49 11.46
CA ILE A 41 -0.46 6.24 12.66
C ILE A 41 -1.94 6.65 12.60
N ALA A 42 -2.41 7.14 11.45
CA ALA A 42 -3.82 7.48 11.24
C ALA A 42 -4.73 6.25 11.47
N GLY A 43 -4.36 5.09 10.93
CA GLY A 43 -5.10 3.84 11.14
C GLY A 43 -5.16 3.41 12.61
N TYR A 44 -4.06 3.59 13.36
CA TYR A 44 -4.00 3.31 14.78
C TYR A 44 -4.93 4.22 15.62
N MET A 45 -5.12 5.48 15.18
CA MET A 45 -5.99 6.45 15.88
C MET A 45 -7.47 6.23 15.65
N ILE A 46 -7.85 5.52 14.61
CA ILE A 46 -9.25 5.36 14.20
C ILE A 46 -9.90 4.19 14.96
N ASN A 47 -11.06 4.44 15.57
CA ASN A 47 -11.87 3.38 16.14
C ASN A 47 -12.54 2.57 15.01
N PRO A 48 -12.29 1.23 14.91
CA PRO A 48 -12.80 0.40 13.82
C PRO A 48 -14.33 0.37 13.71
N GLU A 49 -15.03 0.37 14.85
CA GLU A 49 -16.49 0.32 14.89
C GLU A 49 -17.12 1.59 14.34
N LYS A 50 -16.62 2.76 14.79
CA LYS A 50 -17.06 4.07 14.28
C LYS A 50 -16.76 4.23 12.80
N LEU A 51 -15.58 3.77 12.37
CA LEU A 51 -15.21 3.79 10.97
C LEU A 51 -16.17 2.94 10.12
N THR A 52 -16.45 1.71 10.54
CA THR A 52 -17.37 0.81 9.84
C THR A 52 -18.78 1.40 9.73
N GLN A 53 -19.29 1.99 10.81
CA GLN A 53 -20.57 2.69 10.80
C GLN A 53 -20.59 3.86 9.82
N LEU A 54 -19.52 4.65 9.77
CA LEU A 54 -19.38 5.76 8.84
C LEU A 54 -19.35 5.27 7.38
N LEU A 55 -18.50 4.29 7.09
CA LEU A 55 -18.32 3.71 5.74
C LEU A 55 -19.60 3.05 5.21
N SER A 56 -20.49 2.59 6.09
CA SER A 56 -21.74 1.92 5.71
C SER A 56 -22.83 2.87 5.21
N LYS A 57 -22.66 4.20 5.38
CA LYS A 57 -23.65 5.20 4.96
C LYS A 57 -23.81 5.21 3.43
N GLN A 58 -25.06 5.11 2.94
CA GLN A 58 -25.35 5.06 1.50
C GLN A 58 -24.86 6.29 0.72
N ILE A 59 -25.01 7.48 1.31
CA ILE A 59 -24.58 8.73 0.67
C ILE A 59 -23.06 8.75 0.44
N LEU A 60 -22.26 8.19 1.40
CA LEU A 60 -20.82 8.09 1.25
C LEU A 60 -20.43 7.06 0.19
N LYS A 61 -21.17 5.96 0.05
CA LYS A 61 -20.94 4.97 -1.01
C LYS A 61 -21.18 5.55 -2.39
N LEU A 62 -22.25 6.33 -2.54
CA LEU A 62 -22.55 7.01 -3.80
C LEU A 62 -21.45 8.02 -4.15
N ALA A 63 -21.04 8.86 -3.19
CA ALA A 63 -19.95 9.80 -3.37
C ALA A 63 -18.63 9.07 -3.70
N ALA A 64 -18.32 7.99 -2.97
CA ALA A 64 -17.14 7.16 -3.20
C ALA A 64 -17.11 6.56 -4.61
N PHE A 65 -18.24 6.11 -5.13
CA PHE A 65 -18.35 5.59 -6.48
C PHE A 65 -17.96 6.65 -7.54
N PHE A 66 -18.48 7.87 -7.42
CA PHE A 66 -18.12 8.96 -8.34
C PHE A 66 -16.66 9.39 -8.19
N ILE A 67 -16.12 9.41 -6.95
CA ILE A 67 -14.70 9.73 -6.70
C ILE A 67 -13.80 8.69 -7.39
N VAL A 68 -14.09 7.40 -7.25
CA VAL A 68 -13.30 6.33 -7.85
C VAL A 68 -13.35 6.41 -9.38
N ILE A 69 -14.53 6.62 -9.97
CA ILE A 69 -14.67 6.78 -11.43
C ILE A 69 -13.93 8.03 -11.91
N GLY A 70 -14.11 9.15 -11.23
CA GLY A 70 -13.41 10.40 -11.56
C GLY A 70 -11.90 10.27 -11.50
N PHE A 71 -11.38 9.59 -10.46
CA PHE A 71 -9.96 9.31 -10.32
C PHE A 71 -9.44 8.45 -11.49
N ILE A 72 -10.12 7.35 -11.80
CA ILE A 72 -9.78 6.48 -12.93
C ILE A 72 -9.79 7.29 -14.24
N PHE A 73 -10.84 8.06 -14.48
CA PHE A 73 -10.96 8.88 -15.68
C PHE A 73 -9.81 9.89 -15.83
N VAL A 74 -9.47 10.62 -14.76
CA VAL A 74 -8.38 11.62 -14.77
C VAL A 74 -7.03 10.94 -15.03
N PHE A 75 -6.77 9.80 -14.37
CA PHE A 75 -5.50 9.06 -14.54
C PHE A 75 -5.34 8.48 -15.95
N PHE A 76 -6.42 8.01 -16.57
CA PHE A 76 -6.37 7.48 -17.95
C PHE A 76 -6.31 8.59 -19.01
N LYS A 77 -6.94 9.75 -18.75
CA LYS A 77 -6.98 10.85 -19.72
C LYS A 77 -5.76 11.77 -19.67
N SER A 78 -5.19 11.98 -18.49
CA SER A 78 -4.08 12.94 -18.31
C SER A 78 -2.77 12.24 -18.08
N GLN A 79 -1.97 12.08 -19.13
CA GLN A 79 -0.62 11.55 -19.04
C GLN A 79 0.28 12.38 -18.11
N THR A 80 0.06 13.68 -18.04
CA THR A 80 0.80 14.58 -17.14
C THR A 80 0.53 14.24 -15.68
N VAL A 81 -0.76 14.10 -15.30
CA VAL A 81 -1.15 13.72 -13.94
C VAL A 81 -0.58 12.33 -13.59
N TYR A 82 -0.71 11.38 -14.50
CA TYR A 82 -0.15 10.04 -14.33
C TYR A 82 1.34 10.07 -14.07
N ASN A 83 2.12 10.78 -14.88
CA ASN A 83 3.58 10.85 -14.76
C ASN A 83 4.05 11.54 -13.47
N ILE A 84 3.31 12.55 -12.97
CA ILE A 84 3.63 13.24 -11.73
C ILE A 84 3.32 12.35 -10.50
N PHE A 85 2.13 11.78 -10.46
CA PHE A 85 1.65 11.11 -9.24
C PHE A 85 2.05 9.64 -9.12
N ARG A 86 2.24 8.92 -10.24
CA ARG A 86 2.65 7.51 -10.22
C ARG A 86 3.92 7.26 -9.39
N PRO A 87 5.03 8.00 -9.56
CA PRO A 87 6.22 7.83 -8.73
C PRO A 87 5.93 8.10 -7.25
N MET A 88 5.09 9.08 -6.96
CA MET A 88 4.75 9.49 -5.59
C MET A 88 3.93 8.45 -4.85
N PHE A 89 2.96 7.81 -5.51
CA PHE A 89 2.12 6.75 -4.90
C PHE A 89 2.91 5.48 -4.58
N THR A 90 3.96 5.18 -5.31
CA THR A 90 4.79 4.00 -5.02
C THR A 90 5.61 4.13 -3.74
N GLY A 91 5.84 5.36 -3.27
CA GLY A 91 6.69 5.65 -2.12
C GLY A 91 8.14 5.22 -2.27
N ARG A 92 8.60 5.01 -3.51
CA ARG A 92 9.97 4.53 -3.82
C ARG A 92 10.88 5.64 -4.33
N HIS A 93 10.27 6.59 -5.04
CA HIS A 93 11.00 7.59 -5.79
C HIS A 93 11.18 8.86 -4.97
N ASP A 94 12.37 9.41 -5.06
CA ASP A 94 12.70 10.75 -4.63
C ASP A 94 12.10 11.80 -5.59
N PHE A 95 12.28 13.07 -5.29
CA PHE A 95 11.72 14.16 -6.10
C PHE A 95 12.50 14.43 -7.38
N THR A 96 13.67 13.81 -7.59
CA THR A 96 14.38 13.89 -8.87
C THR A 96 13.51 13.37 -10.03
N SER A 97 12.62 12.42 -9.74
CA SER A 97 11.64 11.89 -10.70
C SER A 97 10.62 12.94 -11.18
N LEU A 98 10.44 14.06 -10.46
CA LEU A 98 9.51 15.13 -10.80
C LEU A 98 10.11 16.16 -11.77
N LYS A 99 11.41 16.09 -12.07
CA LYS A 99 12.11 17.01 -12.99
C LYS A 99 11.87 18.50 -12.62
N ASP A 100 11.14 19.24 -13.45
CA ASP A 100 10.87 20.66 -13.28
C ASP A 100 10.09 21.00 -12.00
N LEU A 101 9.35 20.03 -11.45
CA LEU A 101 8.59 20.19 -10.22
C LEU A 101 9.39 19.80 -8.95
N TYR A 102 10.69 19.56 -9.05
CA TYR A 102 11.54 19.18 -7.91
C TYR A 102 11.37 20.10 -6.70
N ASN A 103 11.40 21.41 -6.92
CA ASN A 103 11.26 22.41 -5.87
C ASN A 103 9.88 22.38 -5.18
N PHE A 104 8.85 21.91 -5.90
CA PHE A 104 7.50 21.73 -5.38
C PHE A 104 7.23 20.30 -4.88
N GLY A 105 8.26 19.47 -4.79
CA GLY A 105 8.17 18.07 -4.40
C GLY A 105 7.40 17.85 -3.10
N PHE A 106 7.62 18.72 -2.09
CA PHE A 106 6.88 18.69 -0.83
C PHE A 106 5.36 18.85 -1.05
N LEU A 107 4.92 19.79 -1.86
CA LEU A 107 3.51 20.04 -2.16
C LEU A 107 2.90 18.88 -2.96
N VAL A 108 3.65 18.34 -3.94
CA VAL A 108 3.23 17.19 -4.74
C VAL A 108 3.07 15.96 -3.84
N ARG A 109 3.97 15.75 -2.86
CA ARG A 109 3.87 14.67 -1.90
C ARG A 109 2.66 14.85 -0.97
N LEU A 110 2.42 16.07 -0.49
CA LEU A 110 1.25 16.38 0.33
C LEU A 110 -0.05 16.14 -0.44
N ALA A 111 -0.12 16.60 -1.70
CA ALA A 111 -1.24 16.29 -2.58
C ALA A 111 -1.43 14.78 -2.79
N SER A 112 -0.33 14.03 -2.95
CA SER A 112 -0.36 12.57 -3.05
C SER A 112 -0.95 11.91 -1.81
N TYR A 113 -0.65 12.40 -0.61
CA TYR A 113 -1.26 11.92 0.63
C TYR A 113 -2.77 12.15 0.66
N LEU A 114 -3.22 13.35 0.27
CA LEU A 114 -4.65 13.68 0.22
C LEU A 114 -5.38 12.79 -0.80
N ILE A 115 -4.84 12.68 -2.01
CA ILE A 115 -5.41 11.85 -3.08
C ILE A 115 -5.47 10.38 -2.64
N SER A 116 -4.39 9.84 -2.10
CA SER A 116 -4.34 8.45 -1.62
C SER A 116 -5.30 8.20 -0.46
N GLY A 117 -5.43 9.17 0.46
CA GLY A 117 -6.36 9.09 1.57
C GLY A 117 -7.81 9.07 1.11
N VAL A 118 -8.19 10.01 0.23
CA VAL A 118 -9.54 10.11 -0.32
C VAL A 118 -9.88 8.87 -1.16
N PHE A 119 -8.97 8.44 -2.03
CA PHE A 119 -9.17 7.26 -2.87
C PHE A 119 -9.27 5.98 -2.03
N GLY A 120 -8.36 5.78 -1.07
CA GLY A 120 -8.37 4.63 -0.17
C GLY A 120 -9.64 4.58 0.69
N PHE A 121 -10.06 5.73 1.24
CA PHE A 121 -11.32 5.85 1.97
C PHE A 121 -12.53 5.50 1.09
N SER A 122 -12.53 5.97 -0.17
CA SER A 122 -13.60 5.66 -1.13
C SER A 122 -13.67 4.16 -1.45
N ILE A 123 -12.53 3.49 -1.67
CA ILE A 123 -12.50 2.03 -1.85
C ILE A 123 -13.05 1.32 -0.61
N MET A 124 -12.66 1.75 0.60
CA MET A 124 -13.20 1.15 1.84
C MET A 124 -14.71 1.32 1.95
N CYS A 125 -15.28 2.48 1.57
CA CYS A 125 -16.74 2.68 1.52
C CYS A 125 -17.46 1.70 0.61
N LEU A 126 -16.87 1.39 -0.55
CA LEU A 126 -17.48 0.47 -1.51
C LEU A 126 -17.42 -0.99 -1.04
N VAL A 127 -16.36 -1.36 -0.34
CA VAL A 127 -16.07 -2.78 0.01
C VAL A 127 -16.56 -3.17 1.40
N VAL A 128 -16.81 -2.23 2.32
CA VAL A 128 -17.10 -2.52 3.74
C VAL A 128 -18.23 -3.52 4.00
N ASN A 129 -19.24 -3.56 3.11
CA ASN A 129 -20.39 -4.49 3.24
C ASN A 129 -20.28 -5.72 2.33
N VAL A 130 -19.20 -5.83 1.56
CA VAL A 130 -18.99 -6.96 0.65
C VAL A 130 -18.30 -8.08 1.42
N LYS A 131 -19.06 -9.15 1.71
CA LYS A 131 -18.52 -10.33 2.39
C LYS A 131 -18.30 -11.44 1.36
N ILE A 132 -17.07 -11.59 0.91
CA ILE A 132 -16.64 -12.70 0.08
C ILE A 132 -15.75 -13.60 0.96
N PRO A 133 -16.28 -14.73 1.48
CA PRO A 133 -15.57 -15.55 2.48
C PRO A 133 -14.17 -15.96 2.01
N PHE A 134 -14.07 -16.31 0.74
CA PHE A 134 -12.83 -16.73 0.11
C PHE A 134 -11.75 -15.60 0.09
N ILE A 135 -12.12 -14.37 -0.31
CA ILE A 135 -11.20 -13.23 -0.32
C ILE A 135 -10.82 -12.83 1.10
N SER A 136 -11.79 -12.87 2.04
CA SER A 136 -11.52 -12.61 3.45
C SER A 136 -10.50 -13.60 4.02
N ALA A 137 -10.63 -14.90 3.70
CA ALA A 137 -9.69 -15.93 4.15
C ALA A 137 -8.27 -15.71 3.60
N ILE A 138 -8.12 -15.21 2.37
CA ILE A 138 -6.82 -14.83 1.81
C ILE A 138 -6.30 -13.56 2.48
N GLY A 139 -7.18 -12.59 2.74
CA GLY A 139 -6.84 -11.32 3.39
C GLY A 139 -6.20 -11.51 4.77
N THR A 140 -6.60 -12.52 5.55
CA THR A 140 -5.95 -12.84 6.83
C THR A 140 -4.51 -13.32 6.69
N LYS A 141 -4.09 -13.73 5.50
CA LYS A 141 -2.75 -14.24 5.19
C LYS A 141 -1.87 -13.23 4.46
N THR A 142 -2.24 -11.96 4.45
CA THR A 142 -1.56 -10.91 3.67
C THR A 142 -0.07 -10.81 4.00
N ILE A 143 0.34 -10.91 5.26
CA ILE A 143 1.75 -10.85 5.68
C ILE A 143 2.54 -12.03 5.08
N GLN A 144 1.98 -13.22 5.12
CA GLN A 144 2.56 -14.43 4.52
C GLN A 144 2.73 -14.26 3.00
N ILE A 145 1.69 -13.80 2.31
CA ILE A 145 1.69 -13.54 0.88
C ILE A 145 2.73 -12.48 0.54
N TYR A 146 2.77 -11.37 1.31
CA TYR A 146 3.73 -10.29 1.11
C TYR A 146 5.19 -10.75 1.23
N PHE A 147 5.47 -11.68 2.12
CA PHE A 147 6.82 -12.22 2.29
C PHE A 147 7.23 -13.10 1.10
N TRP A 148 6.37 -14.04 0.72
CA TRP A 148 6.73 -15.07 -0.26
C TRP A 148 6.59 -14.61 -1.71
N HIS A 149 5.63 -13.70 -2.04
CA HIS A 149 5.45 -13.26 -3.42
C HIS A 149 6.73 -12.68 -4.04
N LYS A 150 7.56 -12.05 -3.23
CA LYS A 150 8.82 -11.45 -3.70
C LYS A 150 9.84 -12.51 -4.13
N LEU A 151 9.87 -13.64 -3.45
CA LEU A 151 10.70 -14.79 -3.85
C LEU A 151 10.19 -15.39 -5.17
N PHE A 152 8.89 -15.64 -5.28
CA PHE A 152 8.30 -16.12 -6.54
C PHE A 152 8.56 -15.17 -7.69
N LEU A 153 8.39 -13.87 -7.47
CA LEU A 153 8.69 -12.86 -8.49
C LEU A 153 10.16 -12.89 -8.91
N SER A 154 11.10 -13.04 -7.98
CA SER A 154 12.53 -13.14 -8.29
C SER A 154 12.84 -14.38 -9.14
N VAL A 155 12.19 -15.52 -8.86
CA VAL A 155 12.35 -16.74 -9.68
C VAL A 155 11.81 -16.53 -11.10
N LEU A 156 10.61 -15.92 -11.22
CA LEU A 156 10.02 -15.63 -12.53
C LEU A 156 10.90 -14.68 -13.36
N ILE A 157 11.48 -13.66 -12.73
CA ILE A 157 12.43 -12.75 -13.38
C ILE A 157 13.69 -13.49 -13.82
N SER A 158 14.25 -14.36 -12.97
CA SER A 158 15.45 -15.14 -13.29
C SER A 158 15.23 -16.11 -14.48
N TRP A 159 14.00 -16.52 -14.71
CA TRP A 159 13.63 -17.35 -15.85
C TRP A 159 13.23 -16.54 -17.10
N ASN A 160 13.44 -15.22 -17.08
CA ASN A 160 13.02 -14.32 -18.16
C ASN A 160 11.52 -14.48 -18.55
N TYR A 161 10.69 -14.91 -17.59
CA TYR A 161 9.27 -15.22 -17.83
C TYR A 161 8.51 -14.04 -18.46
N PHE A 162 8.74 -12.83 -17.98
CA PHE A 162 8.05 -11.64 -18.47
C PHE A 162 8.48 -11.27 -19.90
N ASP A 163 9.76 -11.45 -20.23
CA ASP A 163 10.29 -11.15 -21.56
C ASP A 163 9.77 -12.17 -22.60
N VAL A 164 9.72 -13.45 -22.23
CA VAL A 164 9.15 -14.51 -23.08
C VAL A 164 7.68 -14.25 -23.39
N ILE A 165 6.89 -13.86 -22.39
CA ILE A 165 5.45 -13.58 -22.61
C ILE A 165 5.27 -12.32 -23.44
N SER A 166 6.03 -11.25 -23.17
CA SER A 166 5.92 -10.00 -23.92
C SER A 166 6.36 -10.15 -25.38
N ALA A 167 7.28 -11.06 -25.67
CA ALA A 167 7.70 -11.37 -27.02
C ALA A 167 6.72 -12.30 -27.79
N GLY A 168 5.99 -13.15 -27.05
CA GLY A 168 5.10 -14.15 -27.66
C GLY A 168 3.66 -13.68 -27.89
N PHE A 169 3.21 -12.60 -27.22
CA PHE A 169 1.82 -12.18 -27.26
C PHE A 169 1.66 -10.65 -27.40
N ASN A 170 0.50 -10.22 -27.92
CA ASN A 170 0.15 -8.80 -28.01
C ASN A 170 -0.02 -8.18 -26.61
N GLU A 171 0.19 -6.85 -26.48
CA GLU A 171 0.11 -6.11 -25.20
C GLU A 171 -1.12 -6.44 -24.31
N PRO A 172 -2.37 -6.49 -24.83
CA PRO A 172 -3.52 -6.79 -23.98
C PRO A 172 -3.49 -8.22 -23.45
N VAL A 173 -3.06 -9.21 -24.27
CA VAL A 173 -2.95 -10.61 -23.86
C VAL A 173 -1.83 -10.78 -22.82
N THR A 174 -0.69 -10.16 -23.05
CA THR A 174 0.43 -10.11 -22.10
C THR A 174 -0.03 -9.58 -20.74
N SER A 175 -0.78 -8.49 -20.71
CA SER A 175 -1.32 -7.91 -19.48
C SER A 175 -2.25 -8.87 -18.74
N ILE A 176 -3.12 -9.56 -19.44
CA ILE A 176 -4.03 -10.57 -18.86
C ILE A 176 -3.22 -11.73 -18.26
N ILE A 177 -2.22 -12.25 -18.97
CA ILE A 177 -1.38 -13.34 -18.47
C ILE A 177 -0.62 -12.91 -17.20
N ILE A 178 -0.07 -11.70 -17.18
CA ILE A 178 0.62 -11.17 -15.98
C ILE A 178 -0.33 -11.06 -14.79
N ILE A 179 -1.55 -10.57 -15.00
CA ILE A 179 -2.57 -10.49 -13.95
C ILE A 179 -2.93 -11.89 -13.44
N LEU A 180 -3.17 -12.85 -14.33
CA LEU A 180 -3.46 -14.23 -13.95
C LEU A 180 -2.30 -14.87 -13.18
N THR A 181 -1.07 -14.62 -13.59
CA THR A 181 0.14 -15.06 -12.87
C THR A 181 0.21 -14.46 -11.47
N ALA A 182 -0.05 -13.16 -11.31
CA ALA A 182 -0.07 -12.50 -10.01
C ALA A 182 -1.15 -13.08 -9.09
N VAL A 183 -2.33 -13.38 -9.63
CA VAL A 183 -3.42 -14.04 -8.91
C VAL A 183 -2.99 -15.46 -8.50
N ALA A 184 -2.43 -16.25 -9.41
CA ALA A 184 -1.95 -17.61 -9.13
C ALA A 184 -0.87 -17.61 -8.03
N VAL A 185 0.12 -16.73 -8.10
CA VAL A 185 1.15 -16.57 -7.06
C VAL A 185 0.52 -16.21 -5.72
N THR A 186 -0.47 -15.34 -5.70
CA THR A 186 -1.20 -14.99 -4.46
C THR A 186 -1.86 -16.21 -3.83
N PHE A 187 -2.51 -17.06 -4.63
CA PHE A 187 -3.12 -18.30 -4.15
C PHE A 187 -2.08 -19.28 -3.65
N ILE A 188 -1.00 -19.52 -4.39
CA ILE A 188 0.10 -20.39 -3.97
C ILE A 188 0.67 -19.92 -2.63
N CYS A 189 1.00 -18.63 -2.51
CA CYS A 189 1.51 -18.05 -1.27
C CYS A 189 0.52 -18.12 -0.11
N SER A 190 -0.79 -18.27 -0.35
CA SER A 190 -1.81 -18.38 0.69
C SER A 190 -1.90 -19.77 1.33
N VAL A 191 -1.26 -20.78 0.77
CA VAL A 191 -1.26 -22.16 1.30
C VAL A 191 -0.55 -22.20 2.66
N PRO A 192 -1.01 -23.01 3.64
CA PRO A 192 -0.46 -23.06 5.00
C PRO A 192 1.03 -23.38 5.07
N ILE A 193 1.61 -24.08 4.10
CA ILE A 193 3.04 -24.37 4.04
C ILE A 193 3.92 -23.10 4.04
N PHE A 194 3.40 -22.01 3.48
CA PHE A 194 4.06 -20.71 3.42
C PHE A 194 3.83 -19.84 4.66
N SER A 195 3.17 -20.35 5.70
CA SER A 195 2.95 -19.61 6.95
C SER A 195 4.25 -19.35 7.72
N PHE A 196 5.26 -20.19 7.53
CA PHE A 196 6.62 -19.96 8.01
C PHE A 196 7.34 -18.94 7.09
N PRO A 197 8.17 -17.97 7.57
CA PRO A 197 8.45 -17.65 8.96
C PRO A 197 7.49 -16.63 9.59
N ALA A 198 6.53 -16.09 8.83
CA ALA A 198 5.66 -14.98 9.24
C ALA A 198 4.89 -15.27 10.54
N LYS A 199 4.39 -16.50 10.69
CA LYS A 199 3.66 -16.92 11.90
C LYS A 199 4.57 -16.93 13.14
N GLN A 200 5.77 -17.50 13.03
CA GLN A 200 6.72 -17.54 14.17
C GLN A 200 7.19 -16.14 14.56
N LEU A 201 7.43 -15.27 13.57
CA LEU A 201 7.83 -13.89 13.83
C LEU A 201 6.73 -13.13 14.57
N SER A 202 5.49 -13.29 14.16
CA SER A 202 4.31 -12.70 14.81
C SER A 202 4.12 -13.21 16.25
N GLU A 203 4.24 -14.51 16.47
CA GLU A 203 4.12 -15.10 17.82
C GLU A 203 5.25 -14.65 18.76
N ASN A 204 6.46 -14.58 18.26
CA ASN A 204 7.62 -14.11 19.05
C ASN A 204 7.51 -12.62 19.38
N LEU A 205 7.11 -11.78 18.41
CA LEU A 205 6.85 -10.37 18.66
C LEU A 205 5.76 -10.15 19.70
N LEU A 206 4.66 -10.89 19.62
CA LEU A 206 3.59 -10.83 20.61
C LEU A 206 4.05 -11.26 22.00
N LYS A 207 4.91 -12.28 22.12
CA LYS A 207 5.52 -12.69 23.41
C LYS A 207 6.41 -11.59 23.95
N CYS A 208 7.30 -11.01 23.15
CA CYS A 208 8.16 -9.90 23.56
C CYS A 208 7.36 -8.67 23.99
N LEU A 209 6.32 -8.31 23.25
CA LEU A 209 5.45 -7.17 23.61
C LEU A 209 4.70 -7.41 24.92
N LYS A 210 4.17 -8.63 25.14
CA LYS A 210 3.53 -8.99 26.42
C LYS A 210 4.50 -8.92 27.58
N GLN A 211 5.74 -9.39 27.43
CA GLN A 211 6.76 -9.27 28.45
C GLN A 211 7.16 -7.81 28.73
N ALA A 212 7.30 -6.98 27.70
CA ALA A 212 7.63 -5.58 27.86
C ALA A 212 6.51 -4.81 28.57
N VAL A 213 5.24 -5.10 28.28
CA VAL A 213 4.08 -4.49 28.96
C VAL A 213 3.99 -4.94 30.41
N PHE A 214 4.34 -6.19 30.72
CA PHE A 214 4.34 -6.70 32.09
C PHE A 214 5.45 -6.04 32.94
N ILE A 215 6.62 -5.75 32.34
CA ILE A 215 7.73 -5.06 33.03
C ILE A 215 7.39 -3.57 33.31
N THR A 216 6.52 -2.94 32.50
CA THR A 216 6.12 -1.55 32.69
C THR A 216 4.98 -1.35 33.71
N GLN A 217 4.39 -2.45 34.22
CA GLN A 217 3.32 -2.41 35.24
C GLN A 217 3.81 -2.76 36.66
N ILE A 218 5.11 -3.05 36.83
CA ILE A 218 5.80 -3.22 38.12
C ILE A 218 6.57 -1.94 38.44
#